data_dd8709e2373f36eb6bc6eaaf87b8f5a7
#
_entry.id   dd8709e2373f36eb6bc6eaaf87b8f5a7
#
_cell.length_a   1.000
_cell.length_b   1.000
_cell.length_c   1.000
_cell.angle_alpha   90.00
_cell.angle_beta   90.00
_cell.angle_gamma   90.00
#
_symmetry.space_group_name_H-M   'P 1'
#
loop_
_entity.id
_entity.type
_entity.pdbx_description
1 polymer ?
#
loop_
_entity_poly.entity_id
_entity_poly.type
_entity_poly.pdbx_seq_one_letter_code
_entity_poly.pdbx_strand_id
1 'polypeptide(L)'
;MYYIGVDLGTSAVKLLLMEGNGKICNIVSNEYPLSFPQPGWSEQKPEDWWDAVVDGIKKLVDGFDASEVAGISFGGQMHGLVILDENDNVIRPAILWNDGRTTKQVDYLNNEIGKEKLSEYTANIAFAGFTAPKILWVKENEPENFAKIAKIMLPKDYIAYKMTGVHSCDYSDASGMLLLDVKNKCWSKEMMEICDVKEEQLPKLFESYEVTGSLTKEAAAALGLTTNCKIAAGAGDNAAAAVGTGTVGDGGCNISLGTSGTIFISSKEFGVDRFNALHSFDHADGNFHLMGCMLSAASCNKWWMDEIIGTKDYGKEQEPITDDKLGENNVYYLPYLMGERSPHNNPDARALFIGMSMDTTRADMTQAVLEGVAFAMRDCYEIAKDLGINLSLIHISEPTRQAEIS
;
A
#
# COMPACT_ATOMS: atom_id res chain seq x y z
N MET A 1 -3.99 -19.01 24.07
CA MET A 1 -4.52 -17.72 23.53
C MET A 1 -3.83 -17.44 22.20
N TYR A 2 -4.60 -17.29 21.15
CA TYR A 2 -4.16 -17.08 19.78
C TYR A 2 -4.61 -15.73 19.24
N TYR A 3 -3.92 -15.24 18.23
CA TYR A 3 -4.26 -14.06 17.44
C TYR A 3 -4.17 -14.40 15.96
N ILE A 4 -5.05 -13.79 15.15
CA ILE A 4 -5.05 -13.96 13.69
C ILE A 4 -4.64 -12.65 13.04
N GLY A 5 -3.64 -12.71 12.16
CA GLY A 5 -3.32 -11.65 11.20
C GLY A 5 -3.96 -11.98 9.85
N VAL A 6 -4.62 -10.99 9.25
CA VAL A 6 -5.22 -11.09 7.92
C VAL A 6 -4.52 -10.09 7.01
N ASP A 7 -3.78 -10.56 6.02
CA ASP A 7 -3.18 -9.73 4.96
C ASP A 7 -4.03 -9.87 3.69
N LEU A 8 -4.85 -8.86 3.41
CA LEU A 8 -5.73 -8.80 2.24
C LEU A 8 -4.97 -8.21 1.04
N GLY A 9 -4.17 -9.01 0.37
CA GLY A 9 -3.42 -8.60 -0.81
C GLY A 9 -4.28 -8.50 -2.08
N THR A 10 -3.66 -8.13 -3.21
CA THR A 10 -4.36 -7.99 -4.50
C THR A 10 -4.74 -9.34 -5.11
N SER A 11 -3.90 -10.36 -4.99
CA SER A 11 -4.11 -11.67 -5.65
C SER A 11 -4.59 -12.76 -4.68
N ALA A 12 -4.36 -12.58 -3.39
CA ALA A 12 -4.67 -13.57 -2.37
C ALA A 12 -4.79 -12.92 -0.99
N VAL A 13 -5.55 -13.55 -0.10
CA VAL A 13 -5.46 -13.31 1.33
C VAL A 13 -4.44 -14.26 1.95
N LYS A 14 -3.55 -13.73 2.78
CA LYS A 14 -2.66 -14.50 3.63
C LYS A 14 -3.12 -14.39 5.08
N LEU A 15 -3.18 -15.51 5.74
CA LEU A 15 -3.69 -15.62 7.09
C LEU A 15 -2.63 -16.25 7.99
N LEU A 16 -2.40 -15.65 9.14
CA LEU A 16 -1.41 -16.08 10.11
C LEU A 16 -2.07 -16.36 11.46
N LEU A 17 -1.82 -17.53 12.05
CA LEU A 17 -2.18 -17.84 13.43
C LEU A 17 -0.93 -17.75 14.30
N MET A 18 -1.00 -16.97 15.38
CA MET A 18 0.13 -16.70 16.27
C MET A 18 -0.27 -16.87 17.74
N GLU A 19 0.61 -17.45 18.54
CA GLU A 19 0.50 -17.43 20.00
C GLU A 19 0.83 -16.03 20.55
N GLY A 20 0.35 -15.72 21.76
CA GLY A 20 0.59 -14.43 22.41
C GLY A 20 2.07 -14.13 22.72
N ASN A 21 2.97 -15.10 22.59
CA ASN A 21 4.43 -14.94 22.70
C ASN A 21 5.12 -14.63 21.37
N GLY A 22 4.35 -14.49 20.28
CA GLY A 22 4.86 -14.20 18.92
C GLY A 22 5.20 -15.43 18.09
N LYS A 23 5.00 -16.65 18.61
CA LYS A 23 5.26 -17.88 17.85
C LYS A 23 4.18 -18.08 16.78
N ILE A 24 4.61 -18.21 15.54
CA ILE A 24 3.73 -18.54 14.41
C ILE A 24 3.35 -20.03 14.50
N CYS A 25 2.05 -20.30 14.50
CA CYS A 25 1.50 -21.66 14.59
C CYS A 25 1.09 -22.22 13.23
N ASN A 26 0.48 -21.39 12.39
CA ASN A 26 -0.02 -21.81 11.08
C ASN A 26 -0.09 -20.62 10.12
N ILE A 27 0.03 -20.89 8.83
CA ILE A 27 -0.13 -19.91 7.75
C ILE A 27 -0.98 -20.54 6.65
N VAL A 28 -1.96 -19.79 6.15
CA VAL A 28 -2.82 -20.21 5.04
C VAL A 28 -2.85 -19.07 4.01
N SER A 29 -2.87 -19.43 2.73
CA SER A 29 -3.07 -18.47 1.63
C SER A 29 -4.18 -18.97 0.73
N ASN A 30 -5.15 -18.10 0.42
CA ASN A 30 -6.22 -18.37 -0.52
C ASN A 30 -6.23 -17.30 -1.61
N GLU A 31 -6.19 -17.73 -2.86
CA GLU A 31 -6.29 -16.86 -4.02
C GLU A 31 -7.74 -16.49 -4.32
N TYR A 32 -7.94 -15.36 -5.00
CA TYR A 32 -9.23 -14.93 -5.53
C TYR A 32 -9.06 -14.25 -6.90
N PRO A 33 -10.16 -14.21 -7.72
CA PRO A 33 -10.08 -13.68 -9.06
C PRO A 33 -9.75 -12.18 -9.09
N LEU A 34 -8.99 -11.78 -10.10
CA LEU A 34 -8.77 -10.38 -10.48
C LEU A 34 -9.37 -10.17 -11.86
N SER A 35 -10.20 -9.14 -12.02
CA SER A 35 -10.91 -8.83 -13.27
C SER A 35 -10.30 -7.60 -13.94
N PHE A 36 -10.13 -7.67 -15.25
CA PHE A 36 -9.68 -6.57 -16.11
C PHE A 36 -10.74 -6.28 -17.18
N PRO A 37 -11.84 -5.58 -16.84
CA PRO A 37 -12.96 -5.38 -17.76
C PRO A 37 -12.61 -4.60 -19.03
N GLN A 38 -11.61 -3.72 -18.94
CA GLN A 38 -11.05 -2.96 -20.06
C GLN A 38 -9.54 -2.80 -19.87
N PRO A 39 -8.77 -2.46 -20.92
CA PRO A 39 -7.35 -2.18 -20.79
C PRO A 39 -7.09 -1.09 -19.72
N GLY A 40 -6.22 -1.37 -18.77
CA GLY A 40 -5.89 -0.47 -17.66
C GLY A 40 -6.91 -0.43 -16.52
N TRP A 41 -8.01 -1.18 -16.58
CA TRP A 41 -8.96 -1.32 -15.49
C TRP A 41 -8.65 -2.55 -14.63
N SER A 42 -8.88 -2.44 -13.33
CA SER A 42 -8.64 -3.53 -12.37
C SER A 42 -9.73 -3.53 -11.30
N GLU A 43 -10.49 -4.62 -11.23
CA GLU A 43 -11.65 -4.75 -10.34
C GLU A 43 -11.67 -6.10 -9.63
N GLN A 44 -12.27 -6.11 -8.43
CA GLN A 44 -12.56 -7.34 -7.68
C GLN A 44 -13.93 -7.26 -7.02
N LYS A 45 -14.56 -8.42 -6.83
CA LYS A 45 -15.80 -8.54 -6.04
C LYS A 45 -15.42 -8.63 -4.56
N PRO A 46 -15.91 -7.72 -3.70
CA PRO A 46 -15.64 -7.79 -2.26
C PRO A 46 -16.11 -9.11 -1.61
N GLU A 47 -17.14 -9.74 -2.18
CA GLU A 47 -17.63 -11.02 -1.72
C GLU A 47 -16.59 -12.14 -1.87
N ASP A 48 -15.79 -12.12 -2.95
CA ASP A 48 -14.75 -13.13 -3.18
C ASP A 48 -13.67 -13.03 -2.07
N TRP A 49 -13.36 -11.82 -1.59
CA TRP A 49 -12.45 -11.63 -0.45
C TRP A 49 -13.01 -12.22 0.83
N TRP A 50 -14.31 -11.98 1.10
CA TRP A 50 -14.97 -12.50 2.30
C TRP A 50 -14.99 -14.04 2.28
N ASP A 51 -15.35 -14.65 1.15
CA ASP A 51 -15.38 -16.10 1.00
C ASP A 51 -13.98 -16.71 1.19
N ALA A 52 -12.95 -16.09 0.64
CA ALA A 52 -11.56 -16.53 0.81
C ALA A 52 -11.08 -16.41 2.27
N VAL A 53 -11.48 -15.34 2.99
CA VAL A 53 -11.19 -15.15 4.40
C VAL A 53 -11.90 -16.22 5.25
N VAL A 54 -13.18 -16.48 4.98
CA VAL A 54 -13.96 -17.50 5.71
C VAL A 54 -13.36 -18.88 5.53
N ASP A 55 -13.09 -19.29 4.31
CA ASP A 55 -12.48 -20.59 4.02
C ASP A 55 -11.07 -20.69 4.63
N GLY A 56 -10.29 -19.62 4.49
CA GLY A 56 -8.92 -19.56 5.01
C GLY A 56 -8.86 -19.61 6.54
N ILE A 57 -9.71 -18.88 7.26
CA ILE A 57 -9.71 -18.91 8.74
C ILE A 57 -10.12 -20.31 9.25
N LYS A 58 -11.09 -20.98 8.61
CA LYS A 58 -11.45 -22.36 8.99
C LYS A 58 -10.26 -23.32 8.85
N LYS A 59 -9.51 -23.21 7.75
CA LYS A 59 -8.29 -24.00 7.55
C LYS A 59 -7.19 -23.62 8.52
N LEU A 60 -7.07 -22.33 8.86
CA LEU A 60 -6.03 -21.80 9.73
C LEU A 60 -6.15 -22.32 11.14
N VAL A 61 -7.37 -22.44 11.67
CA VAL A 61 -7.64 -22.89 13.05
C VAL A 61 -7.89 -24.40 13.15
N ASP A 62 -7.83 -25.14 12.06
CA ASP A 62 -7.97 -26.59 12.08
C ASP A 62 -6.86 -27.23 12.91
N GLY A 63 -7.24 -28.05 13.89
CA GLY A 63 -6.33 -28.63 14.87
C GLY A 63 -5.96 -27.74 16.06
N PHE A 64 -6.52 -26.51 16.14
CA PHE A 64 -6.34 -25.59 17.27
C PHE A 64 -7.67 -25.34 18.00
N ASP A 65 -7.60 -24.91 19.24
CA ASP A 65 -8.80 -24.50 19.98
C ASP A 65 -9.26 -23.10 19.53
N ALA A 66 -10.25 -23.07 18.66
CA ALA A 66 -10.81 -21.85 18.10
C ALA A 66 -11.42 -20.92 19.18
N SER A 67 -11.78 -21.45 20.37
CA SER A 67 -12.29 -20.64 21.48
C SER A 67 -11.20 -19.79 22.14
N GLU A 68 -9.94 -20.14 21.94
CA GLU A 68 -8.77 -19.39 22.42
C GLU A 68 -8.30 -18.27 21.48
N VAL A 69 -8.94 -18.10 20.32
CA VAL A 69 -8.65 -16.95 19.44
C VAL A 69 -9.20 -15.67 20.06
N ALA A 70 -8.28 -14.85 20.55
CA ALA A 70 -8.62 -13.63 21.31
C ALA A 70 -8.87 -12.42 20.42
N GLY A 71 -8.23 -12.34 19.24
CA GLY A 71 -8.38 -11.18 18.35
C GLY A 71 -7.89 -11.42 16.93
N ILE A 72 -8.40 -10.56 16.03
CA ILE A 72 -8.03 -10.49 14.62
C ILE A 72 -7.62 -9.07 14.32
N SER A 73 -6.54 -8.90 13.54
CA SER A 73 -6.11 -7.63 12.97
C SER A 73 -5.80 -7.79 11.49
N PHE A 74 -5.73 -6.66 10.77
CA PHE A 74 -5.62 -6.63 9.32
C PHE A 74 -4.40 -5.86 8.85
N GLY A 75 -3.77 -6.34 7.78
CA GLY A 75 -3.09 -5.56 6.78
C GLY A 75 -3.88 -5.70 5.47
N GLY A 76 -3.91 -4.69 4.61
CA GLY A 76 -4.65 -4.84 3.37
C GLY A 76 -4.24 -3.86 2.27
N GLN A 77 -4.47 -4.28 1.01
CA GLN A 77 -4.26 -3.42 -0.15
C GLN A 77 -5.02 -2.10 0.02
N MET A 78 -4.30 -1.01 -0.13
CA MET A 78 -4.81 0.33 0.10
C MET A 78 -5.65 0.85 -1.08
N HIS A 79 -6.36 1.97 -0.88
CA HIS A 79 -6.95 2.81 -1.92
C HIS A 79 -8.13 2.22 -2.71
N GLY A 80 -8.45 0.95 -2.59
CA GLY A 80 -9.56 0.29 -3.29
C GLY A 80 -10.90 0.93 -2.90
N LEU A 81 -11.77 1.21 -3.89
CA LEU A 81 -13.08 1.79 -3.62
C LEU A 81 -14.13 0.68 -3.53
N VAL A 82 -14.64 0.43 -2.33
CA VAL A 82 -15.83 -0.40 -2.06
C VAL A 82 -17.00 0.52 -1.70
N ILE A 83 -18.13 0.36 -2.35
CA ILE A 83 -19.34 1.16 -2.10
C ILE A 83 -20.55 0.26 -1.84
N LEU A 84 -21.27 0.57 -0.76
CA LEU A 84 -22.47 -0.16 -0.34
C LEU A 84 -23.71 0.73 -0.39
N ASP A 85 -24.86 0.11 -0.64
CA ASP A 85 -26.18 0.75 -0.54
C ASP A 85 -26.69 0.80 0.91
N GLU A 86 -27.91 1.34 1.11
CA GLU A 86 -28.55 1.45 2.43
C GLU A 86 -28.85 0.09 3.09
N ASN A 87 -28.86 -0.99 2.34
CA ASN A 87 -29.07 -2.36 2.80
C ASN A 87 -27.76 -3.16 2.91
N ASP A 88 -26.61 -2.47 2.86
CA ASP A 88 -25.26 -3.05 2.92
C ASP A 88 -24.91 -3.98 1.75
N ASN A 89 -25.63 -3.88 0.64
CA ASN A 89 -25.27 -4.61 -0.58
C ASN A 89 -24.16 -3.88 -1.32
N VAL A 90 -23.21 -4.64 -1.87
CA VAL A 90 -22.17 -4.11 -2.76
C VAL A 90 -22.82 -3.61 -4.05
N ILE A 91 -22.64 -2.32 -4.34
CA ILE A 91 -23.26 -1.66 -5.52
C ILE A 91 -22.58 -2.11 -6.82
N ARG A 92 -21.26 -2.32 -6.78
CA ARG A 92 -20.44 -2.72 -7.91
C ARG A 92 -19.14 -3.37 -7.45
N PRO A 93 -18.40 -4.10 -8.32
CA PRO A 93 -17.05 -4.56 -8.01
C PRO A 93 -16.14 -3.39 -7.58
N ALA A 94 -15.27 -3.62 -6.62
CA ALA A 94 -14.33 -2.62 -6.14
C ALA A 94 -13.34 -2.20 -7.23
N ILE A 95 -13.09 -0.89 -7.36
CA ILE A 95 -12.04 -0.34 -8.24
C ILE A 95 -10.74 -0.34 -7.44
N LEU A 96 -9.72 -1.09 -7.92
CA LEU A 96 -8.50 -1.33 -7.17
C LEU A 96 -7.45 -0.20 -7.30
N TRP A 97 -6.40 -0.29 -6.49
CA TRP A 97 -5.31 0.68 -6.43
C TRP A 97 -4.49 0.79 -7.73
N ASN A 98 -4.41 -0.31 -8.49
CA ASN A 98 -3.70 -0.40 -9.78
C ASN A 98 -4.58 -0.11 -11.00
N ASP A 99 -5.78 0.44 -10.78
CA ASP A 99 -6.70 0.85 -11.84
C ASP A 99 -6.34 2.24 -12.37
N GLY A 100 -6.25 2.37 -13.68
CA GLY A 100 -5.84 3.59 -14.37
C GLY A 100 -6.97 4.44 -14.97
N ARG A 101 -8.26 4.07 -14.76
CA ARG A 101 -9.41 4.74 -15.42
C ARG A 101 -9.61 6.20 -15.05
N THR A 102 -9.04 6.66 -13.94
CA THR A 102 -9.36 7.95 -13.31
C THR A 102 -8.45 9.11 -13.75
N THR A 103 -7.74 8.98 -14.88
CA THR A 103 -6.80 10.01 -15.36
C THR A 103 -7.44 11.41 -15.46
N LYS A 104 -8.68 11.50 -16.00
CA LYS A 104 -9.40 12.77 -16.11
C LYS A 104 -9.69 13.40 -14.75
N GLN A 105 -10.07 12.58 -13.75
CA GLN A 105 -10.37 13.05 -12.39
C GLN A 105 -9.08 13.47 -11.66
N VAL A 106 -7.97 12.79 -11.91
CA VAL A 106 -6.65 13.19 -11.40
C VAL A 106 -6.24 14.53 -11.99
N ASP A 107 -6.43 14.74 -13.29
CA ASP A 107 -6.15 16.03 -13.96
C ASP A 107 -7.01 17.15 -13.38
N TYR A 108 -8.31 16.92 -13.18
CA TYR A 108 -9.21 17.88 -12.52
C TYR A 108 -8.71 18.24 -11.12
N LEU A 109 -8.41 17.25 -10.29
CA LEU A 109 -7.94 17.47 -8.92
C LEU A 109 -6.60 18.23 -8.90
N ASN A 110 -5.61 17.78 -9.68
CA ASN A 110 -4.26 18.36 -9.63
C ASN A 110 -4.15 19.72 -10.33
N ASN A 111 -4.94 19.98 -11.39
CA ASN A 111 -4.76 21.17 -12.24
C ASN A 111 -5.85 22.20 -12.02
N GLU A 112 -7.12 21.79 -11.81
CA GLU A 112 -8.23 22.75 -11.61
C GLU A 112 -8.42 23.08 -10.12
N ILE A 113 -8.47 22.08 -9.21
CA ILE A 113 -8.45 22.33 -7.76
C ILE A 113 -7.05 22.84 -7.37
N GLY A 114 -5.99 22.17 -7.84
CA GLY A 114 -4.59 22.52 -7.67
C GLY A 114 -3.88 21.71 -6.59
N LYS A 115 -2.66 21.27 -6.92
CA LYS A 115 -1.81 20.44 -6.04
C LYS A 115 -1.57 21.06 -4.67
N GLU A 116 -1.36 22.39 -4.61
CA GLU A 116 -1.11 23.11 -3.37
C GLU A 116 -2.31 22.99 -2.40
N LYS A 117 -3.53 23.18 -2.91
CA LYS A 117 -4.74 23.04 -2.10
C LYS A 117 -4.98 21.59 -1.67
N LEU A 118 -4.78 20.62 -2.57
CA LEU A 118 -4.91 19.21 -2.21
C LEU A 118 -3.92 18.84 -1.09
N SER A 119 -2.68 19.33 -1.20
CA SER A 119 -1.65 19.15 -0.18
C SER A 119 -2.04 19.81 1.15
N GLU A 120 -2.64 21.00 1.12
CA GLU A 120 -3.17 21.66 2.30
C GLU A 120 -4.30 20.86 2.96
N TYR A 121 -5.20 20.28 2.16
CA TYR A 121 -6.37 19.56 2.62
C TYR A 121 -6.09 18.13 3.09
N THR A 122 -5.06 17.48 2.55
CA THR A 122 -4.81 16.04 2.76
C THR A 122 -3.34 15.66 2.91
N ALA A 123 -2.41 16.61 2.87
CA ALA A 123 -0.95 16.39 2.82
C ALA A 123 -0.46 15.63 1.57
N ASN A 124 -1.32 15.42 0.58
CA ASN A 124 -1.01 14.65 -0.63
C ASN A 124 -1.57 15.32 -1.88
N ILE A 125 -1.14 14.86 -3.06
CA ILE A 125 -1.71 15.20 -4.37
C ILE A 125 -2.47 14.00 -4.93
N ALA A 126 -3.26 14.21 -5.99
CA ALA A 126 -4.07 13.12 -6.56
C ALA A 126 -3.23 12.17 -7.43
N PHE A 127 -3.48 10.88 -7.26
CA PHE A 127 -2.98 9.78 -8.10
C PHE A 127 -4.14 8.86 -8.50
N ALA A 128 -4.04 8.23 -9.66
CA ALA A 128 -5.09 7.34 -10.18
C ALA A 128 -5.43 6.18 -9.22
N GLY A 129 -4.43 5.72 -8.47
CA GLY A 129 -4.60 4.68 -7.46
C GLY A 129 -5.42 5.11 -6.24
N PHE A 130 -5.54 6.39 -5.92
CA PHE A 130 -6.24 6.86 -4.70
C PHE A 130 -7.77 6.77 -4.81
N THR A 131 -8.45 6.82 -3.67
CA THR A 131 -9.91 6.57 -3.60
C THR A 131 -10.73 7.75 -4.12
N ALA A 132 -10.39 9.00 -3.79
CA ALA A 132 -11.16 10.18 -4.20
C ALA A 132 -11.34 10.31 -5.73
N PRO A 133 -10.31 10.12 -6.58
CA PRO A 133 -10.50 10.10 -8.04
C PRO A 133 -11.49 9.04 -8.51
N LYS A 134 -11.57 7.88 -7.84
CA LYS A 134 -12.50 6.80 -8.18
C LYS A 134 -13.94 7.17 -7.81
N ILE A 135 -14.14 7.85 -6.70
CA ILE A 135 -15.46 8.38 -6.32
C ILE A 135 -15.96 9.37 -7.38
N LEU A 136 -15.11 10.30 -7.79
CA LEU A 136 -15.43 11.25 -8.87
C LEU A 136 -15.72 10.54 -10.20
N TRP A 137 -14.96 9.49 -10.50
CA TRP A 137 -15.21 8.69 -11.70
C TRP A 137 -16.58 8.01 -11.66
N VAL A 138 -16.96 7.40 -10.53
CA VAL A 138 -18.28 6.78 -10.34
C VAL A 138 -19.38 7.83 -10.46
N LYS A 139 -19.21 9.02 -9.88
CA LYS A 139 -20.15 10.13 -10.00
C LYS A 139 -20.40 10.53 -11.45
N GLU A 140 -19.34 10.65 -12.27
CA GLU A 140 -19.45 11.04 -13.66
C GLU A 140 -19.96 9.93 -14.59
N ASN A 141 -19.51 8.68 -14.39
CA ASN A 141 -19.73 7.60 -15.36
C ASN A 141 -20.82 6.62 -14.94
N GLU A 142 -21.13 6.57 -13.65
CA GLU A 142 -22.15 5.67 -13.07
C GLU A 142 -23.06 6.44 -12.08
N PRO A 143 -23.74 7.52 -12.53
CA PRO A 143 -24.50 8.40 -11.61
C PRO A 143 -25.62 7.68 -10.85
N GLU A 144 -26.21 6.61 -11.44
CA GLU A 144 -27.22 5.80 -10.76
C GLU A 144 -26.63 4.95 -9.62
N ASN A 145 -25.36 4.51 -9.76
CA ASN A 145 -24.63 3.84 -8.70
C ASN A 145 -24.19 4.85 -7.62
N PHE A 146 -23.69 6.01 -8.04
CA PHE A 146 -23.30 7.07 -7.12
C PHE A 146 -24.46 7.50 -6.21
N ALA A 147 -25.66 7.66 -6.76
CA ALA A 147 -26.85 8.05 -6.01
C ALA A 147 -27.28 7.03 -4.95
N LYS A 148 -26.84 5.76 -5.05
CA LYS A 148 -27.17 4.70 -4.08
C LYS A 148 -26.15 4.57 -2.96
N ILE A 149 -25.01 5.28 -3.01
CA ILE A 149 -23.93 5.12 -2.03
C ILE A 149 -24.42 5.54 -0.65
N ALA A 150 -24.47 4.59 0.27
CA ALA A 150 -24.72 4.81 1.68
C ALA A 150 -23.42 4.67 2.51
N LYS A 151 -22.48 3.82 2.06
CA LYS A 151 -21.19 3.62 2.73
C LYS A 151 -20.05 3.52 1.70
N ILE A 152 -18.94 4.16 2.04
CA ILE A 152 -17.67 4.10 1.31
C ILE A 152 -16.67 3.38 2.21
N MET A 153 -15.95 2.39 1.69
CA MET A 153 -14.99 1.57 2.44
C MET A 153 -13.75 1.29 1.62
N LEU A 154 -12.68 0.94 2.31
CA LEU A 154 -11.50 0.31 1.75
C LEU A 154 -11.60 -1.23 1.80
N PRO A 155 -10.77 -1.98 1.06
CA PRO A 155 -10.89 -3.44 0.98
C PRO A 155 -10.86 -4.14 2.34
N LYS A 156 -9.87 -3.82 3.22
CA LYS A 156 -9.80 -4.43 4.55
C LYS A 156 -10.96 -4.02 5.45
N ASP A 157 -11.45 -2.77 5.30
CA ASP A 157 -12.55 -2.24 6.09
C ASP A 157 -13.85 -3.00 5.79
N TYR A 158 -14.05 -3.40 4.53
CA TYR A 158 -15.17 -4.27 4.18
C TYR A 158 -15.11 -5.61 4.91
N ILE A 159 -13.94 -6.24 5.04
CA ILE A 159 -13.77 -7.49 5.79
C ILE A 159 -14.02 -7.26 7.29
N ALA A 160 -13.47 -6.19 7.87
CA ALA A 160 -13.71 -5.84 9.26
C ALA A 160 -15.21 -5.56 9.53
N TYR A 161 -15.88 -4.88 8.59
CA TYR A 161 -17.31 -4.63 8.61
C TYR A 161 -18.14 -5.93 8.58
N LYS A 162 -17.80 -6.86 7.68
CA LYS A 162 -18.43 -8.19 7.63
C LYS A 162 -18.28 -8.97 8.93
N MET A 163 -17.20 -8.74 9.67
CA MET A 163 -16.94 -9.38 10.97
C MET A 163 -17.70 -8.73 12.12
N THR A 164 -17.82 -7.40 12.14
CA THR A 164 -18.26 -6.63 13.30
C THR A 164 -19.61 -5.93 13.13
N GLY A 165 -20.02 -5.65 11.89
CA GLY A 165 -21.13 -4.73 11.59
C GLY A 165 -20.78 -3.26 11.83
N VAL A 166 -19.54 -2.93 12.18
CA VAL A 166 -19.09 -1.55 12.45
C VAL A 166 -18.44 -0.96 11.20
N HIS A 167 -18.96 0.15 10.70
CA HIS A 167 -18.39 0.92 9.61
C HIS A 167 -17.18 1.72 10.14
N SER A 168 -15.99 1.16 9.98
CA SER A 168 -14.73 1.66 10.55
C SER A 168 -13.61 1.68 9.51
N CYS A 169 -12.67 2.61 9.67
CA CYS A 169 -11.39 2.67 8.95
C CYS A 169 -10.30 3.10 9.92
N ASP A 170 -9.05 2.70 9.69
CA ASP A 170 -7.93 3.24 10.44
C ASP A 170 -7.28 4.43 9.73
N TYR A 171 -6.57 5.26 10.51
CA TYR A 171 -5.93 6.47 9.97
C TYR A 171 -4.90 6.17 8.89
N SER A 172 -4.11 5.09 9.01
CA SER A 172 -3.05 4.81 8.05
C SER A 172 -3.59 4.48 6.65
N ASP A 173 -4.69 3.73 6.57
CA ASP A 173 -5.34 3.40 5.30
C ASP A 173 -6.20 4.55 4.79
N ALA A 174 -6.92 5.25 5.69
CA ALA A 174 -7.70 6.45 5.36
C ALA A 174 -6.84 7.57 4.74
N SER A 175 -5.57 7.70 5.14
CA SER A 175 -4.60 8.63 4.56
C SER A 175 -4.46 8.44 3.04
N GLY A 176 -4.55 7.22 2.55
CA GLY A 176 -4.48 6.89 1.13
C GLY A 176 -5.77 7.12 0.34
N MET A 177 -6.86 7.56 0.98
CA MET A 177 -8.11 7.87 0.29
C MET A 177 -8.10 9.22 -0.42
N LEU A 178 -7.22 10.14 -0.07
CA LEU A 178 -7.24 11.56 -0.44
C LEU A 178 -8.53 12.27 0.04
N LEU A 179 -9.05 11.82 1.18
CA LEU A 179 -10.22 12.38 1.87
C LEU A 179 -9.92 12.73 3.32
N LEU A 180 -8.79 12.25 3.86
CA LEU A 180 -8.34 12.52 5.23
C LEU A 180 -7.47 13.77 5.27
N ASP A 181 -7.74 14.67 6.21
CA ASP A 181 -6.78 15.65 6.70
C ASP A 181 -5.80 14.91 7.63
N VAL A 182 -4.68 14.46 7.06
CA VAL A 182 -3.67 13.65 7.77
C VAL A 182 -3.13 14.40 9.00
N LYS A 183 -2.90 15.70 8.88
CA LYS A 183 -2.36 16.51 9.97
C LYS A 183 -3.26 16.54 11.20
N ASN A 184 -4.57 16.66 10.98
CA ASN A 184 -5.57 16.83 12.04
C ASN A 184 -6.32 15.53 12.35
N LYS A 185 -6.01 14.43 11.67
CA LYS A 185 -6.62 13.10 11.85
C LYS A 185 -8.16 13.15 11.80
N CYS A 186 -8.69 13.79 10.76
CA CYS A 186 -10.14 13.88 10.54
C CYS A 186 -10.47 13.92 9.05
N TRP A 187 -11.72 13.67 8.68
CA TRP A 187 -12.15 13.82 7.29
C TRP A 187 -12.04 15.27 6.83
N SER A 188 -11.42 15.51 5.67
CA SER A 188 -11.29 16.84 5.06
C SER A 188 -12.65 17.31 4.53
N LYS A 189 -13.15 18.42 5.07
CA LYS A 189 -14.41 19.02 4.64
C LYS A 189 -14.37 19.46 3.18
N GLU A 190 -13.25 20.04 2.78
CA GLU A 190 -13.01 20.51 1.43
C GLU A 190 -13.03 19.36 0.43
N MET A 191 -12.39 18.23 0.78
CA MET A 191 -12.38 17.06 -0.09
C MET A 191 -13.73 16.34 -0.13
N MET A 192 -14.49 16.32 0.97
CA MET A 192 -15.86 15.83 0.97
C MET A 192 -16.75 16.66 0.04
N GLU A 193 -16.64 18.00 0.06
CA GLU A 193 -17.37 18.89 -0.84
C GLU A 193 -16.97 18.67 -2.30
N ILE A 194 -15.67 18.57 -2.61
CA ILE A 194 -15.16 18.31 -3.96
C ILE A 194 -15.68 16.98 -4.51
N CYS A 195 -15.68 15.93 -3.69
CA CYS A 195 -16.15 14.59 -4.08
C CYS A 195 -17.68 14.42 -3.99
N ASP A 196 -18.41 15.41 -3.46
CA ASP A 196 -19.86 15.33 -3.17
C ASP A 196 -20.20 14.13 -2.27
N VAL A 197 -19.39 13.96 -1.22
CA VAL A 197 -19.51 12.90 -0.22
C VAL A 197 -19.91 13.52 1.11
N LYS A 198 -20.82 12.88 1.81
CA LYS A 198 -21.24 13.28 3.14
C LYS A 198 -20.46 12.51 4.20
N GLU A 199 -20.25 13.13 5.37
CA GLU A 199 -19.53 12.49 6.48
C GLU A 199 -20.18 11.18 6.93
N GLU A 200 -21.51 11.08 6.87
CA GLU A 200 -22.27 9.86 7.20
C GLU A 200 -22.01 8.67 6.26
N GLN A 201 -21.47 8.93 5.06
CA GLN A 201 -21.07 7.91 4.10
C GLN A 201 -19.63 7.41 4.34
N LEU A 202 -18.86 8.13 5.14
CA LEU A 202 -17.47 7.77 5.47
C LEU A 202 -17.42 6.96 6.79
N PRO A 203 -16.44 6.06 6.93
CA PRO A 203 -16.31 5.25 8.13
C PRO A 203 -15.87 6.08 9.35
N LYS A 204 -16.20 5.60 10.54
CA LYS A 204 -15.61 6.12 11.78
C LYS A 204 -14.12 5.79 11.80
N LEU A 205 -13.30 6.79 12.14
CA LEU A 205 -11.85 6.67 12.21
C LEU A 205 -11.39 6.08 13.55
N PHE A 206 -10.37 5.25 13.50
CA PHE A 206 -9.73 4.58 14.63
C PHE A 206 -8.21 4.58 14.46
N GLU A 207 -7.48 4.48 15.57
CA GLU A 207 -6.08 4.07 15.47
C GLU A 207 -5.99 2.58 15.07
N SER A 208 -4.96 2.21 14.35
CA SER A 208 -4.82 0.85 13.78
C SER A 208 -4.88 -0.27 14.83
N TYR A 209 -4.43 0.01 16.05
CA TYR A 209 -4.43 -0.92 17.18
C TYR A 209 -5.72 -0.89 18.02
N GLU A 210 -6.65 0.04 17.74
CA GLU A 210 -7.90 0.12 18.49
C GLU A 210 -8.87 -1.00 18.12
N VAL A 211 -9.61 -1.46 19.11
CA VAL A 211 -10.67 -2.46 18.91
C VAL A 211 -11.92 -1.76 18.37
N THR A 212 -12.33 -2.12 17.16
CA THR A 212 -13.55 -1.61 16.53
C THR A 212 -14.81 -2.33 16.98
N GLY A 213 -14.68 -3.59 17.40
CA GLY A 213 -15.80 -4.41 17.84
C GLY A 213 -15.39 -5.83 18.19
N SER A 214 -16.39 -6.71 18.23
CA SER A 214 -16.22 -8.16 18.37
C SER A 214 -16.96 -8.83 17.21
N LEU A 215 -16.66 -10.10 16.95
CA LEU A 215 -17.40 -10.86 15.95
C LEU A 215 -18.92 -10.87 16.26
N THR A 216 -19.72 -10.60 15.24
CA THR A 216 -21.16 -10.84 15.29
C THR A 216 -21.43 -12.35 15.40
N LYS A 217 -22.64 -12.75 15.75
CA LYS A 217 -22.99 -14.18 15.83
C LYS A 217 -22.88 -14.86 14.47
N GLU A 218 -23.27 -14.16 13.43
CA GLU A 218 -23.25 -14.61 12.03
C GLU A 218 -21.80 -14.80 11.56
N ALA A 219 -20.92 -13.81 11.80
CA ALA A 219 -19.52 -13.89 11.46
C ALA A 219 -18.80 -14.97 12.26
N ALA A 220 -19.05 -15.08 13.56
CA ALA A 220 -18.47 -16.12 14.40
C ALA A 220 -18.84 -17.52 13.89
N ALA A 221 -20.10 -17.75 13.55
CA ALA A 221 -20.56 -19.01 12.97
C ALA A 221 -19.92 -19.29 11.60
N ALA A 222 -19.82 -18.27 10.73
CA ALA A 222 -19.20 -18.39 9.43
C ALA A 222 -17.71 -18.74 9.51
N LEU A 223 -16.97 -18.12 10.44
CA LEU A 223 -15.53 -18.28 10.63
C LEU A 223 -15.14 -19.51 11.48
N GLY A 224 -16.11 -20.12 12.20
CA GLY A 224 -15.84 -21.18 13.17
C GLY A 224 -15.14 -20.66 14.45
N LEU A 225 -15.35 -19.40 14.80
CA LEU A 225 -14.79 -18.73 15.98
C LEU A 225 -15.88 -18.40 17.01
N THR A 226 -15.51 -17.72 18.10
CA THR A 226 -16.46 -17.25 19.11
C THR A 226 -16.67 -15.75 19.05
N THR A 227 -17.82 -15.28 19.56
CA THR A 227 -18.15 -13.83 19.64
C THR A 227 -17.25 -13.07 20.63
N ASN A 228 -16.39 -13.76 21.40
CA ASN A 228 -15.44 -13.11 22.30
C ASN A 228 -14.21 -12.58 21.57
N CYS A 229 -13.97 -13.03 20.31
CA CYS A 229 -12.86 -12.57 19.49
C CYS A 229 -13.02 -11.08 19.17
N LYS A 230 -11.99 -10.30 19.51
CA LYS A 230 -11.93 -8.85 19.27
C LYS A 230 -11.38 -8.56 17.87
N ILE A 231 -11.89 -7.51 17.26
CA ILE A 231 -11.47 -7.07 15.93
C ILE A 231 -10.81 -5.70 16.07
N ALA A 232 -9.54 -5.62 15.72
CA ALA A 232 -8.81 -4.35 15.62
C ALA A 232 -9.06 -3.69 14.26
N ALA A 233 -8.87 -2.36 14.17
CA ALA A 233 -9.01 -1.62 12.93
C ALA A 233 -8.04 -2.12 11.84
N GLY A 234 -6.84 -2.56 12.24
CA GLY A 234 -5.81 -2.95 11.31
C GLY A 234 -5.15 -1.74 10.65
N ALA A 235 -4.40 -1.95 9.56
CA ALA A 235 -3.64 -0.90 8.88
C ALA A 235 -3.60 -1.13 7.36
N GLY A 236 -3.30 -0.08 6.60
CA GLY A 236 -2.86 -0.24 5.22
C GLY A 236 -1.61 -1.14 5.16
N ASP A 237 -1.45 -1.90 4.07
CA ASP A 237 -0.42 -2.95 3.94
C ASP A 237 1.00 -2.46 4.25
N ASN A 238 1.38 -1.26 3.76
CA ASN A 238 2.70 -0.67 4.00
C ASN A 238 2.92 -0.33 5.47
N ALA A 239 1.92 0.24 6.16
CA ALA A 239 2.01 0.56 7.58
C ALA A 239 2.02 -0.72 8.44
N ALA A 240 1.24 -1.74 8.07
CA ALA A 240 1.26 -3.05 8.73
C ALA A 240 2.64 -3.74 8.58
N ALA A 241 3.22 -3.71 7.37
CA ALA A 241 4.56 -4.24 7.12
C ALA A 241 5.63 -3.48 7.90
N ALA A 242 5.51 -2.16 8.03
CA ALA A 242 6.41 -1.35 8.85
C ALA A 242 6.40 -1.78 10.32
N VAL A 243 5.21 -1.98 10.90
CA VAL A 243 5.08 -2.54 12.27
C VAL A 243 5.75 -3.92 12.36
N GLY A 244 5.50 -4.79 11.38
CA GLY A 244 6.07 -6.14 11.34
C GLY A 244 7.59 -6.18 11.23
N THR A 245 8.22 -5.16 10.64
CA THR A 245 9.68 -4.99 10.55
C THR A 245 10.28 -4.15 11.67
N GLY A 246 9.46 -3.66 12.62
CA GLY A 246 9.92 -2.82 13.70
C GLY A 246 10.20 -1.37 13.29
N THR A 247 9.72 -0.94 12.13
CA THR A 247 9.83 0.44 11.64
C THR A 247 8.70 1.27 12.27
N VAL A 248 8.90 1.65 13.53
CA VAL A 248 7.94 2.38 14.36
C VAL A 248 8.65 3.48 15.15
N GLY A 249 7.90 4.42 15.70
CA GLY A 249 8.43 5.52 16.48
C GLY A 249 9.02 6.61 15.61
N ASP A 250 10.17 7.16 16.00
CA ASP A 250 10.81 8.29 15.32
C ASP A 250 12.09 7.87 14.61
N GLY A 251 12.17 8.17 13.31
CA GLY A 251 13.37 7.94 12.51
C GLY A 251 13.63 6.48 12.10
N GLY A 252 12.68 5.56 12.31
CA GLY A 252 12.76 4.22 11.72
C GLY A 252 12.59 4.30 10.20
N CYS A 253 13.38 3.53 9.45
CA CYS A 253 13.31 3.48 7.99
C CYS A 253 13.29 2.02 7.51
N ASN A 254 12.36 1.71 6.61
CA ASN A 254 12.34 0.46 5.88
C ASN A 254 12.46 0.72 4.38
N ILE A 255 13.36 0.00 3.73
CA ILE A 255 13.50 -0.01 2.27
C ILE A 255 13.09 -1.39 1.75
N SER A 256 12.08 -1.43 0.91
CA SER A 256 11.63 -2.65 0.24
C SER A 256 11.96 -2.59 -1.26
N LEU A 257 12.73 -3.58 -1.73
CA LEU A 257 13.20 -3.69 -3.12
C LEU A 257 12.49 -4.88 -3.79
N GLY A 258 11.29 -4.62 -4.30
CA GLY A 258 10.53 -5.55 -5.15
C GLY A 258 10.58 -5.16 -6.62
N THR A 259 9.58 -5.53 -7.41
CA THR A 259 9.38 -5.04 -8.79
C THR A 259 9.43 -3.52 -8.79
N SER A 260 8.64 -2.88 -7.93
CA SER A 260 8.76 -1.48 -7.52
C SER A 260 9.59 -1.38 -6.24
N GLY A 261 9.98 -0.16 -5.86
CA GLY A 261 10.70 0.08 -4.63
C GLY A 261 9.92 1.03 -3.71
N THR A 262 10.00 0.80 -2.41
CA THR A 262 9.45 1.75 -1.43
C THR A 262 10.49 2.09 -0.38
N ILE A 263 10.48 3.35 0.02
CA ILE A 263 11.15 3.81 1.24
C ILE A 263 10.07 4.31 2.18
N PHE A 264 9.99 3.70 3.35
CA PHE A 264 9.02 4.02 4.41
C PHE A 264 9.79 4.59 5.60
N ILE A 265 9.41 5.77 6.06
CA ILE A 265 10.12 6.50 7.13
C ILE A 265 9.11 6.89 8.19
N SER A 266 9.22 6.29 9.39
CA SER A 266 8.38 6.63 10.53
C SER A 266 8.83 7.95 11.19
N SER A 267 7.87 8.79 11.61
CA SER A 267 8.13 10.06 12.26
C SER A 267 7.05 10.37 13.30
N LYS A 268 7.45 10.93 14.44
CA LYS A 268 6.50 11.45 15.44
C LYS A 268 5.89 12.78 15.01
N GLU A 269 6.57 13.52 14.19
CA GLU A 269 6.14 14.82 13.72
C GLU A 269 5.48 14.69 12.35
N PHE A 270 4.38 15.43 12.16
CA PHE A 270 3.77 15.57 10.85
C PHE A 270 4.74 16.29 9.89
N GLY A 271 4.89 15.77 8.70
CA GLY A 271 5.73 16.34 7.66
C GLY A 271 5.13 16.17 6.27
N VAL A 272 5.26 17.19 5.44
CA VAL A 272 4.92 17.15 4.01
C VAL A 272 5.97 17.97 3.27
N ASP A 273 6.58 17.41 2.24
CA ASP A 273 7.54 18.16 1.44
C ASP A 273 6.84 19.10 0.44
N ARG A 274 7.55 20.18 0.09
CA ARG A 274 7.02 21.26 -0.74
C ARG A 274 6.43 20.81 -2.09
N PHE A 275 6.89 19.68 -2.63
CA PHE A 275 6.51 19.19 -3.96
C PHE A 275 5.63 17.95 -3.90
N ASN A 276 5.27 17.47 -2.70
CA ASN A 276 4.61 16.18 -2.49
C ASN A 276 5.34 15.04 -3.22
N ALA A 277 6.66 15.08 -3.18
CA ALA A 277 7.53 14.05 -3.74
C ALA A 277 7.41 12.74 -2.97
N LEU A 278 7.15 12.85 -1.65
CA LEU A 278 6.81 11.74 -0.77
C LEU A 278 5.34 11.81 -0.37
N HIS A 279 4.72 10.65 -0.18
CA HIS A 279 3.42 10.57 0.47
C HIS A 279 3.58 10.85 1.96
N SER A 280 2.64 11.61 2.53
CA SER A 280 2.55 11.87 3.97
C SER A 280 1.27 11.23 4.51
N PHE A 281 1.41 10.23 5.35
CA PHE A 281 0.31 9.42 5.87
C PHE A 281 0.41 9.27 7.39
N ASP A 282 -0.69 8.95 8.03
CA ASP A 282 -0.70 8.44 9.40
C ASP A 282 -0.06 7.05 9.44
N HIS A 283 0.59 6.72 10.55
CA HIS A 283 1.22 5.43 10.75
C HIS A 283 0.42 4.56 11.74
N ALA A 284 0.55 3.25 11.58
CA ALA A 284 -0.15 2.26 12.41
C ALA A 284 0.25 2.27 13.90
N ASP A 285 1.31 2.97 14.27
CA ASP A 285 1.74 3.16 15.66
C ASP A 285 1.16 4.42 16.32
N GLY A 286 0.26 5.14 15.65
CA GLY A 286 -0.38 6.35 16.12
C GLY A 286 0.37 7.65 15.77
N ASN A 287 1.51 7.55 15.10
CA ASN A 287 2.32 8.66 14.61
C ASN A 287 2.09 8.92 13.11
N PHE A 288 3.11 9.39 12.40
CA PHE A 288 3.09 9.67 10.97
C PHE A 288 4.17 8.89 10.24
N HIS A 289 4.08 8.84 8.92
CA HIS A 289 5.17 8.37 8.08
C HIS A 289 5.24 9.11 6.75
N LEU A 290 6.44 9.15 6.20
CA LEU A 290 6.67 9.53 4.82
C LEU A 290 6.96 8.27 4.00
N MET A 291 6.44 8.23 2.78
CA MET A 291 6.68 7.10 1.89
C MET A 291 7.05 7.56 0.49
N GLY A 292 8.23 7.16 0.02
CA GLY A 292 8.62 7.23 -1.38
C GLY A 292 8.28 5.92 -2.09
N CYS A 293 7.70 6.02 -3.29
CA CYS A 293 7.35 4.87 -4.11
C CYS A 293 7.96 5.02 -5.50
N MET A 294 8.95 4.18 -5.81
CA MET A 294 9.55 4.07 -7.14
C MET A 294 8.81 3.03 -7.97
N LEU A 295 8.56 3.33 -9.24
CA LEU A 295 7.83 2.40 -10.12
C LEU A 295 8.70 1.24 -10.62
N SER A 296 10.02 1.42 -10.67
CA SER A 296 10.96 0.40 -11.15
C SER A 296 12.17 0.29 -10.23
N ALA A 297 12.29 -0.80 -9.49
CA ALA A 297 13.42 -1.08 -8.59
C ALA A 297 14.13 -2.38 -9.00
N ALA A 298 13.87 -3.51 -8.35
CA ALA A 298 14.48 -4.78 -8.77
C ALA A 298 14.07 -5.20 -10.20
N SER A 299 12.94 -4.68 -10.71
CA SER A 299 12.58 -4.83 -12.13
C SER A 299 13.61 -4.24 -13.10
N CYS A 300 14.37 -3.21 -12.71
CA CYS A 300 15.45 -2.67 -13.53
C CYS A 300 16.58 -3.69 -13.69
N ASN A 301 17.02 -4.30 -12.59
CA ASN A 301 18.02 -5.35 -12.63
C ASN A 301 17.51 -6.57 -13.41
N LYS A 302 16.26 -6.98 -13.16
CA LYS A 302 15.64 -8.08 -13.90
C LYS A 302 15.58 -7.81 -15.40
N TRP A 303 15.11 -6.64 -15.83
CA TRP A 303 15.06 -6.23 -17.22
C TRP A 303 16.47 -6.20 -17.85
N TRP A 304 17.45 -5.63 -17.14
CA TRP A 304 18.83 -5.58 -17.60
C TRP A 304 19.39 -6.97 -17.83
N MET A 305 19.27 -7.87 -16.86
CA MET A 305 19.79 -9.23 -16.93
C MET A 305 19.06 -10.09 -17.96
N ASP A 306 17.74 -10.08 -17.93
CA ASP A 306 16.91 -10.98 -18.74
C ASP A 306 16.87 -10.55 -20.21
N GLU A 307 16.61 -9.25 -20.46
CA GLU A 307 16.31 -8.75 -21.81
C GLU A 307 17.54 -8.17 -22.52
N ILE A 308 18.42 -7.50 -21.78
CA ILE A 308 19.58 -6.82 -22.39
C ILE A 308 20.80 -7.73 -22.41
N ILE A 309 21.13 -8.35 -21.30
CA ILE A 309 22.27 -9.26 -21.17
C ILE A 309 21.94 -10.67 -21.67
N GLY A 310 20.70 -11.13 -21.48
CA GLY A 310 20.25 -12.46 -21.87
C GLY A 310 20.75 -13.57 -20.94
N THR A 311 20.87 -13.29 -19.63
CA THR A 311 21.33 -14.26 -18.63
C THR A 311 20.39 -14.37 -17.44
N LYS A 312 20.32 -15.57 -16.84
CA LYS A 312 19.70 -15.83 -15.55
C LYS A 312 20.72 -16.01 -14.42
N ASP A 313 22.01 -16.01 -14.74
CA ASP A 313 23.08 -16.10 -13.77
C ASP A 313 23.50 -14.71 -13.29
N TYR A 314 22.67 -14.12 -12.44
CA TYR A 314 22.85 -12.77 -11.89
C TYR A 314 24.12 -12.69 -11.04
N GLY A 315 24.40 -13.71 -10.24
CA GLY A 315 25.59 -13.75 -9.37
C GLY A 315 26.89 -13.62 -10.17
N LYS A 316 27.02 -14.43 -11.24
CA LYS A 316 28.20 -14.37 -12.11
C LYS A 316 28.33 -13.01 -12.81
N GLU A 317 27.23 -12.42 -13.25
CA GLU A 317 27.25 -11.13 -13.95
C GLU A 317 27.63 -9.97 -13.01
N GLN A 318 27.32 -10.10 -11.73
CA GLN A 318 27.61 -9.10 -10.70
C GLN A 318 28.94 -9.35 -9.97
N GLU A 319 29.59 -10.51 -10.16
CA GLU A 319 30.88 -10.84 -9.52
C GLU A 319 31.98 -9.77 -9.73
N PRO A 320 32.09 -9.08 -10.89
CA PRO A 320 33.09 -8.02 -11.10
C PRO A 320 32.84 -6.75 -10.29
N ILE A 321 31.61 -6.58 -9.69
CA ILE A 321 31.22 -5.41 -8.90
C ILE A 321 31.65 -5.68 -7.46
N THR A 322 32.75 -5.06 -7.05
CA THR A 322 33.31 -5.23 -5.71
C THR A 322 33.03 -3.98 -4.85
N ASP A 323 33.04 -4.12 -3.54
CA ASP A 323 32.69 -3.04 -2.60
C ASP A 323 33.52 -1.77 -2.79
N ASP A 324 34.79 -1.91 -3.20
CA ASP A 324 35.71 -0.80 -3.46
C ASP A 324 35.37 -0.02 -4.76
N LYS A 325 34.50 -0.57 -5.60
CA LYS A 325 34.03 0.10 -6.84
C LYS A 325 32.71 0.80 -6.68
N LEU A 326 32.00 0.55 -5.58
CA LEU A 326 30.69 1.17 -5.35
C LEU A 326 30.84 2.70 -5.23
N GLY A 327 30.09 3.44 -6.06
CA GLY A 327 30.12 4.89 -6.13
C GLY A 327 31.28 5.46 -7.00
N GLU A 328 32.16 4.63 -7.53
CA GLU A 328 33.31 5.06 -8.36
C GLU A 328 33.00 4.95 -9.88
N ASN A 329 31.77 4.55 -10.24
CA ASN A 329 31.37 4.40 -11.63
C ASN A 329 31.16 5.77 -12.31
N ASN A 330 31.62 5.90 -13.56
CA ASN A 330 31.39 7.08 -14.39
C ASN A 330 30.13 6.96 -15.26
N VAL A 331 29.51 5.79 -15.30
CA VAL A 331 28.24 5.56 -15.98
C VAL A 331 27.11 5.63 -14.96
N TYR A 332 26.08 6.40 -15.27
CA TYR A 332 24.90 6.54 -14.44
C TYR A 332 23.69 6.00 -15.18
N TYR A 333 22.75 5.45 -14.43
CA TYR A 333 21.48 4.96 -14.96
C TYR A 333 20.30 5.62 -14.23
N LEU A 334 19.35 6.14 -14.99
CA LEU A 334 18.08 6.61 -14.47
C LEU A 334 17.06 5.47 -14.56
N PRO A 335 16.47 4.99 -13.44
CA PRO A 335 15.70 3.75 -13.39
C PRO A 335 14.25 3.88 -13.85
N TYR A 336 13.88 4.87 -14.65
CA TYR A 336 12.51 5.27 -14.94
C TYR A 336 11.87 4.49 -16.10
N LEU A 337 11.96 3.15 -16.11
CA LEU A 337 11.43 2.29 -17.18
C LEU A 337 9.94 2.48 -17.43
N MET A 338 9.16 2.74 -16.36
CA MET A 338 7.70 2.89 -16.39
C MET A 338 7.23 4.31 -16.01
N GLY A 339 8.04 5.32 -16.20
CA GLY A 339 7.85 6.61 -15.58
C GLY A 339 8.34 6.60 -14.13
N GLU A 340 8.09 7.68 -13.39
CA GLU A 340 8.45 7.71 -11.97
C GLU A 340 7.40 8.46 -11.13
N ARG A 341 7.13 7.94 -9.93
CA ARG A 341 6.30 8.60 -8.93
C ARG A 341 7.21 9.40 -7.99
N SER A 342 7.82 8.79 -7.00
CA SER A 342 8.70 9.49 -6.06
C SER A 342 10.16 9.48 -6.56
N PRO A 343 10.88 10.61 -6.50
CA PRO A 343 10.41 11.92 -6.03
C PRO A 343 9.86 12.83 -7.14
N HIS A 344 9.81 12.40 -8.39
CA HIS A 344 9.65 13.29 -9.55
C HIS A 344 8.20 13.54 -9.96
N ASN A 345 7.25 12.66 -9.61
CA ASN A 345 5.84 12.72 -10.03
C ASN A 345 5.70 12.90 -11.55
N ASN A 346 6.53 12.19 -12.33
CA ASN A 346 6.60 12.31 -13.79
C ASN A 346 6.33 10.96 -14.46
N PRO A 347 5.10 10.69 -14.94
CA PRO A 347 4.75 9.45 -15.62
C PRO A 347 5.41 9.30 -17.01
N ASP A 348 5.93 10.40 -17.58
CA ASP A 348 6.58 10.43 -18.88
C ASP A 348 8.11 10.27 -18.81
N ALA A 349 8.68 10.22 -17.61
CA ALA A 349 10.10 9.91 -17.44
C ALA A 349 10.45 8.56 -18.07
N ARG A 350 11.66 8.45 -18.61
CA ARG A 350 12.17 7.20 -19.21
C ARG A 350 13.57 6.91 -18.73
N ALA A 351 13.91 5.62 -18.74
CA ALA A 351 15.25 5.17 -18.38
C ALA A 351 16.31 5.71 -19.34
N LEU A 352 17.49 6.00 -18.80
CA LEU A 352 18.59 6.57 -19.55
C LEU A 352 19.93 6.13 -18.95
N PHE A 353 20.89 5.77 -19.81
CA PHE A 353 22.30 5.70 -19.44
C PHE A 353 23.02 6.97 -19.87
N ILE A 354 23.90 7.50 -19.01
CA ILE A 354 24.69 8.69 -19.29
C ILE A 354 26.12 8.49 -18.78
N GLY A 355 27.10 9.12 -19.43
CA GLY A 355 28.53 9.07 -19.04
C GLY A 355 29.32 7.93 -19.71
N MET A 356 28.76 7.20 -20.64
CA MET A 356 29.48 6.14 -21.38
C MET A 356 30.64 6.71 -22.22
N SER A 357 31.74 5.98 -22.25
CA SER A 357 32.92 6.24 -23.06
C SER A 357 33.33 4.96 -23.83
N MET A 358 34.43 5.02 -24.60
CA MET A 358 34.91 3.87 -25.35
C MET A 358 35.43 2.73 -24.46
N ASP A 359 35.78 3.04 -23.20
CA ASP A 359 36.32 2.09 -22.21
C ASP A 359 35.20 1.57 -21.28
N THR A 360 33.96 2.03 -21.44
CA THR A 360 32.81 1.53 -20.64
C THR A 360 32.63 0.04 -20.90
N THR A 361 32.69 -0.73 -19.83
CA THR A 361 32.52 -2.17 -19.86
C THR A 361 31.07 -2.57 -19.56
N ARG A 362 30.75 -3.83 -19.84
CA ARG A 362 29.48 -4.44 -19.45
C ARG A 362 29.27 -4.45 -17.94
N ALA A 363 30.35 -4.64 -17.17
CA ALA A 363 30.30 -4.60 -15.71
C ALA A 363 29.97 -3.19 -15.20
N ASP A 364 30.51 -2.13 -15.80
CA ASP A 364 30.20 -0.75 -15.45
C ASP A 364 28.72 -0.44 -15.71
N MET A 365 28.15 -0.94 -16.81
CA MET A 365 26.72 -0.75 -17.09
C MET A 365 25.84 -1.54 -16.11
N THR A 366 26.23 -2.77 -15.74
CA THR A 366 25.53 -3.58 -14.74
C THR A 366 25.56 -2.88 -13.38
N GLN A 367 26.70 -2.36 -12.96
CA GLN A 367 26.85 -1.57 -11.74
C GLN A 367 25.98 -0.32 -11.78
N ALA A 368 25.95 0.41 -12.90
CA ALA A 368 25.13 1.60 -13.07
C ALA A 368 23.63 1.31 -12.85
N VAL A 369 23.12 0.16 -13.32
CA VAL A 369 21.71 -0.24 -13.11
C VAL A 369 21.41 -0.41 -11.62
N LEU A 370 22.29 -1.07 -10.86
CA LEU A 370 22.13 -1.28 -9.41
C LEU A 370 22.23 0.04 -8.64
N GLU A 371 23.25 0.84 -8.94
CA GLU A 371 23.48 2.14 -8.31
C GLU A 371 22.38 3.14 -8.63
N GLY A 372 21.84 3.14 -9.85
CA GLY A 372 20.76 4.01 -10.27
C GLY A 372 19.50 3.84 -9.42
N VAL A 373 19.16 2.59 -9.09
CA VAL A 373 18.04 2.30 -8.15
C VAL A 373 18.37 2.81 -6.74
N ALA A 374 19.60 2.59 -6.27
CA ALA A 374 20.04 3.06 -4.95
C ALA A 374 20.03 4.62 -4.86
N PHE A 375 20.48 5.30 -5.91
CA PHE A 375 20.48 6.77 -5.97
C PHE A 375 19.05 7.34 -5.97
N ALA A 376 18.12 6.74 -6.70
CA ALA A 376 16.74 7.19 -6.69
C ALA A 376 16.06 6.97 -5.31
N MET A 377 16.41 5.88 -4.60
CA MET A 377 15.99 5.72 -3.19
C MET A 377 16.61 6.79 -2.30
N ARG A 378 17.88 7.13 -2.52
CA ARG A 378 18.56 8.18 -1.78
C ARG A 378 17.93 9.54 -2.00
N ASP A 379 17.46 9.87 -3.20
CA ASP A 379 16.75 11.12 -3.46
C ASP A 379 15.52 11.27 -2.54
N CYS A 380 14.75 10.19 -2.36
CA CYS A 380 13.63 10.18 -1.42
C CYS A 380 14.09 10.33 0.05
N TYR A 381 15.21 9.70 0.42
CA TYR A 381 15.81 9.80 1.74
C TYR A 381 16.25 11.25 2.07
N GLU A 382 16.93 11.91 1.13
CA GLU A 382 17.41 13.29 1.35
C GLU A 382 16.23 14.27 1.52
N ILE A 383 15.11 14.08 0.84
CA ILE A 383 13.89 14.87 1.04
C ILE A 383 13.38 14.74 2.47
N ALA A 384 13.31 13.52 3.02
CA ALA A 384 12.89 13.30 4.39
C ALA A 384 13.86 13.97 5.41
N LYS A 385 15.15 13.91 5.13
CA LYS A 385 16.19 14.54 5.93
C LYS A 385 16.08 16.08 5.90
N ASP A 386 15.76 16.67 4.75
CA ASP A 386 15.53 18.11 4.60
C ASP A 386 14.30 18.59 5.40
N LEU A 387 13.35 17.72 5.69
CA LEU A 387 12.23 17.95 6.60
C LEU A 387 12.63 17.86 8.09
N GLY A 388 13.89 17.57 8.38
CA GLY A 388 14.41 17.48 9.76
C GLY A 388 14.24 16.10 10.40
N ILE A 389 13.86 15.08 9.65
CA ILE A 389 13.73 13.71 10.18
C ILE A 389 15.12 13.09 10.31
N ASN A 390 15.51 12.80 11.55
CA ASN A 390 16.77 12.12 11.85
C ASN A 390 16.56 10.61 11.81
N LEU A 391 17.04 9.97 10.74
CA LEU A 391 16.94 8.51 10.60
C LEU A 391 17.91 7.82 11.56
N SER A 392 17.35 6.98 12.43
CA SER A 392 18.09 6.29 13.50
C SER A 392 18.37 4.83 13.18
N LEU A 393 17.53 4.19 12.35
CA LEU A 393 17.62 2.78 12.01
C LEU A 393 17.04 2.54 10.62
N ILE A 394 17.80 1.84 9.75
CA ILE A 394 17.38 1.50 8.39
C ILE A 394 17.28 -0.03 8.30
N HIS A 395 16.09 -0.53 7.98
CA HIS A 395 15.86 -1.92 7.62
C HIS A 395 15.70 -2.03 6.11
N ILE A 396 16.49 -2.90 5.48
CA ILE A 396 16.37 -3.20 4.05
C ILE A 396 15.77 -4.59 3.93
N SER A 397 14.62 -4.70 3.28
CA SER A 397 13.98 -5.96 2.95
C SER A 397 14.07 -6.21 1.45
N GLU A 398 14.65 -7.35 1.09
CA GLU A 398 14.68 -7.85 -0.29
C GLU A 398 13.70 -9.01 -0.45
N PRO A 399 12.96 -9.12 -1.55
CA PRO A 399 12.08 -10.25 -1.83
C PRO A 399 12.84 -11.50 -2.29
N THR A 400 14.01 -11.76 -1.72
CA THR A 400 14.94 -12.82 -2.15
C THR A 400 14.43 -14.24 -1.94
N ARG A 401 13.24 -14.46 -1.39
CA ARG A 401 12.68 -15.81 -1.15
C ARG A 401 11.34 -16.09 -1.81
N GLN A 402 10.79 -15.20 -2.63
CA GLN A 402 9.53 -15.51 -3.33
C GLN A 402 9.71 -16.47 -4.51
N ALA A 403 10.93 -16.67 -5.00
CA ALA A 403 11.25 -17.62 -6.05
C ALA A 403 11.45 -19.08 -5.56
N GLU A 404 11.51 -19.30 -4.25
CA GLU A 404 11.67 -20.65 -3.67
C GLU A 404 10.36 -21.24 -3.14
N ILE A 405 9.23 -20.53 -3.28
CA ILE A 405 7.89 -20.95 -2.80
C ILE A 405 6.89 -20.94 -3.99
N SER A 406 7.32 -21.33 -5.17
CA SER A 406 6.41 -21.64 -6.28
C SER A 406 6.54 -23.09 -6.69
#